data_7404232f23eeb8386b824fb038be775d
#
_entry.id   7404232f23eeb8386b824fb038be775d
#
_cell.length_a   1.000
_cell.length_b   1.000
_cell.length_c   1.000
_cell.angle_alpha   90.00
_cell.angle_beta   90.00
_cell.angle_gamma   90.00
#
_symmetry.space_group_name_H-M   'P 1'
#
loop_
_entity.id
_entity.type
_entity.pdbx_description
1 polymer ?
#
loop_
_entity_poly.entity_id
_entity_poly.type
_entity_poly.pdbx_seq_one_letter_code
_entity_poly.pdbx_strand_id
1 'polypeptide(L)'
;MTTSITTRERLVRAAQEELIRNHGHLEMQAVAKRARVSVGLAYHHFGSKAGLIAAVVEAFYSRLDEEVFNDACRPSESWADRERRRIASYIAFHYDHPFAPLVIGALSRAPEVLDVERAFTHKQLAGGTRMLEAAQRDGLVPDYIDPHLTIALMIGGIRQALIAALMSERRPDPEKLTDEIWAFMSGALRLTAGAGIEKKRSRQGRLTLRNRQPNTEGDCLVRPSRLSRPAIVLHKGRSAQIE
;
A
#
# COMPACT_ATOMS: atom_id res chain seq x y z
N MET A 1 17.05 22.26 3.65
CA MET A 1 16.63 22.76 2.33
C MET A 1 15.12 22.57 2.23
N THR A 2 14.34 23.64 2.30
CA THR A 2 12.86 23.56 2.22
C THR A 2 12.49 23.35 0.75
N THR A 3 12.12 22.14 0.38
CA THR A 3 11.66 21.84 -0.98
C THR A 3 10.39 22.64 -1.24
N SER A 4 10.43 23.55 -2.21
CA SER A 4 9.26 24.35 -2.58
C SER A 4 8.17 23.45 -3.12
N ILE A 5 7.00 23.49 -2.51
CA ILE A 5 5.81 22.73 -2.93
C ILE A 5 5.39 23.18 -4.33
N THR A 6 5.34 22.24 -5.27
CA THR A 6 4.99 22.52 -6.67
C THR A 6 3.52 22.92 -6.81
N THR A 7 3.16 23.56 -7.92
CA THR A 7 1.76 23.90 -8.23
C THR A 7 0.87 22.65 -8.33
N ARG A 8 1.40 21.55 -8.88
CA ARG A 8 0.70 20.26 -8.96
C ARG A 8 0.38 19.71 -7.56
N GLU A 9 1.33 19.73 -6.65
CA GLU A 9 1.14 19.27 -5.27
C GLU A 9 0.15 20.15 -4.50
N ARG A 10 0.20 21.48 -4.69
CA ARG A 10 -0.79 22.40 -4.09
C ARG A 10 -2.20 22.09 -4.55
N LEU A 11 -2.39 21.81 -5.84
CA LEU A 11 -3.69 21.44 -6.42
C LEU A 11 -4.19 20.10 -5.88
N VAL A 12 -3.34 19.07 -5.82
CA VAL A 12 -3.69 17.75 -5.24
C VAL A 12 -4.12 17.91 -3.79
N ARG A 13 -3.35 18.64 -2.98
CA ARG A 13 -3.69 18.90 -1.57
C ARG A 13 -5.01 19.66 -1.44
N ALA A 14 -5.21 20.73 -2.21
CA ALA A 14 -6.45 21.50 -2.20
C ALA A 14 -7.66 20.66 -2.63
N ALA A 15 -7.48 19.76 -3.60
CA ALA A 15 -8.53 18.84 -4.04
C ALA A 15 -8.86 17.79 -2.97
N GLN A 16 -7.85 17.23 -2.29
CA GLN A 16 -8.08 16.32 -1.19
C GLN A 16 -8.89 16.97 -0.06
N GLU A 17 -8.53 18.20 0.34
CA GLU A 17 -9.26 18.96 1.36
C GLU A 17 -10.71 19.26 0.93
N GLU A 18 -10.93 19.54 -0.36
CA GLU A 18 -12.27 19.77 -0.92
C GLU A 18 -13.12 18.49 -0.91
N LEU A 19 -12.56 17.36 -1.33
CA LEU A 19 -13.21 16.05 -1.29
C LEU A 19 -13.61 15.65 0.13
N ILE A 20 -12.73 15.86 1.12
CA ILE A 20 -13.04 15.59 2.53
C ILE A 20 -14.19 16.47 3.01
N ARG A 21 -14.14 17.78 2.74
CA ARG A 21 -15.17 18.74 3.21
C ARG A 21 -16.52 18.46 2.61
N ASN A 22 -16.57 18.06 1.34
CA ASN A 22 -17.80 17.90 0.56
C ASN A 22 -18.16 16.42 0.33
N HIS A 23 -17.73 15.52 1.24
CA HIS A 23 -18.11 14.10 1.24
C HIS A 23 -17.92 13.40 -0.12
N GLY A 24 -16.81 13.68 -0.80
CA GLY A 24 -16.45 13.08 -2.09
C GLY A 24 -16.81 13.92 -3.31
N HIS A 25 -17.48 15.07 -3.12
CA HIS A 25 -17.75 16.00 -4.23
C HIS A 25 -16.61 17.01 -4.40
N LEU A 26 -16.19 17.22 -5.64
CA LEU A 26 -15.10 18.14 -5.98
C LEU A 26 -15.60 19.25 -6.91
N GLU A 27 -15.30 20.50 -6.57
CA GLU A 27 -15.54 21.65 -7.41
C GLU A 27 -14.22 22.29 -7.85
N MET A 28 -13.97 22.33 -9.17
CA MET A 28 -12.72 22.83 -9.74
C MET A 28 -12.42 24.28 -9.36
N GLN A 29 -13.48 25.13 -9.27
CA GLN A 29 -13.32 26.53 -8.86
C GLN A 29 -12.88 26.66 -7.41
N ALA A 30 -13.46 25.87 -6.51
CA ALA A 30 -13.10 25.85 -5.10
C ALA A 30 -11.63 25.37 -4.90
N VAL A 31 -11.25 24.32 -5.63
CA VAL A 31 -9.85 23.79 -5.62
C VAL A 31 -8.88 24.87 -6.11
N ALA A 32 -9.13 25.49 -7.26
CA ALA A 32 -8.25 26.51 -7.84
C ALA A 32 -8.08 27.72 -6.91
N LYS A 33 -9.20 28.21 -6.33
CA LYS A 33 -9.18 29.29 -5.32
C LYS A 33 -8.32 28.92 -4.11
N ARG A 34 -8.49 27.71 -3.57
CA ARG A 34 -7.73 27.23 -2.42
C ARG A 34 -6.23 27.06 -2.74
N ALA A 35 -5.92 26.52 -3.91
CA ALA A 35 -4.56 26.38 -4.39
C ALA A 35 -3.90 27.71 -4.84
N ARG A 36 -4.65 28.81 -4.86
CA ARG A 36 -4.24 30.13 -5.33
C ARG A 36 -3.71 30.11 -6.77
N VAL A 37 -4.48 29.49 -7.66
CA VAL A 37 -4.20 29.41 -9.11
C VAL A 37 -5.47 29.68 -9.91
N SER A 38 -5.35 29.88 -11.23
CA SER A 38 -6.52 29.93 -12.11
C SER A 38 -7.14 28.55 -12.34
N VAL A 39 -8.43 28.49 -12.60
CA VAL A 39 -9.13 27.25 -12.97
C VAL A 39 -8.55 26.64 -14.25
N GLY A 40 -8.18 27.49 -15.22
CA GLY A 40 -7.51 27.07 -16.45
C GLY A 40 -6.18 26.34 -16.20
N LEU A 41 -5.39 26.80 -15.21
CA LEU A 41 -4.15 26.15 -14.83
C LEU A 41 -4.41 24.77 -14.18
N ALA A 42 -5.48 24.62 -13.39
CA ALA A 42 -5.86 23.32 -12.82
C ALA A 42 -6.22 22.33 -13.94
N TYR A 43 -7.01 22.75 -14.94
CA TYR A 43 -7.31 21.92 -16.11
C TYR A 43 -6.06 21.61 -16.96
N HIS A 44 -5.14 22.55 -17.08
CA HIS A 44 -3.87 22.31 -17.78
C HIS A 44 -3.06 21.20 -17.14
N HIS A 45 -3.02 21.11 -15.79
CA HIS A 45 -2.26 20.09 -15.07
C HIS A 45 -2.91 18.69 -15.08
N PHE A 46 -4.25 18.62 -15.07
CA PHE A 46 -4.96 17.35 -14.84
C PHE A 46 -5.91 16.96 -15.97
N GLY A 47 -6.10 17.82 -16.97
CA GLY A 47 -6.98 17.59 -18.10
C GLY A 47 -8.47 17.68 -17.77
N SER A 48 -8.89 17.11 -16.65
CA SER A 48 -10.29 17.04 -16.23
C SER A 48 -10.43 16.99 -14.70
N LYS A 49 -11.66 17.15 -14.22
CA LYS A 49 -12.04 16.91 -12.82
C LYS A 49 -11.74 15.46 -12.42
N ALA A 50 -12.07 14.50 -13.29
CA ALA A 50 -11.77 13.08 -13.10
C ALA A 50 -10.26 12.82 -12.96
N GLY A 51 -9.44 13.43 -13.83
CA GLY A 51 -7.99 13.34 -13.75
C GLY A 51 -7.40 13.90 -12.44
N LEU A 52 -8.01 14.97 -11.90
CA LEU A 52 -7.59 15.49 -10.60
C LEU A 52 -7.99 14.55 -9.46
N ILE A 53 -9.20 13.97 -9.47
CA ILE A 53 -9.63 12.97 -8.47
C ILE A 53 -8.70 11.76 -8.51
N ALA A 54 -8.40 11.21 -9.69
CA ALA A 54 -7.44 10.12 -9.86
C ALA A 54 -6.07 10.45 -9.26
N ALA A 55 -5.55 11.67 -9.52
CA ALA A 55 -4.26 12.11 -8.98
C ALA A 55 -4.26 12.25 -7.45
N VAL A 56 -5.38 12.63 -6.83
CA VAL A 56 -5.52 12.67 -5.37
C VAL A 56 -5.47 11.26 -4.77
N VAL A 57 -6.18 10.31 -5.38
CA VAL A 57 -6.18 8.90 -4.92
C VAL A 57 -4.82 8.24 -5.17
N GLU A 58 -4.16 8.53 -6.29
CA GLU A 58 -2.79 8.10 -6.56
C GLU A 58 -1.80 8.61 -5.49
N ALA A 59 -1.91 9.88 -5.12
CA ALA A 59 -1.08 10.46 -4.05
C ALA A 59 -1.33 9.79 -2.69
N PHE A 60 -2.57 9.45 -2.38
CA PHE A 60 -2.93 8.70 -1.17
C PHE A 60 -2.26 7.32 -1.14
N TYR A 61 -2.35 6.54 -2.23
CA TYR A 61 -1.73 5.22 -2.30
C TYR A 61 -0.20 5.27 -2.35
N SER A 62 0.38 6.31 -2.99
CA SER A 62 1.83 6.51 -2.96
C SER A 62 2.34 6.74 -1.55
N ARG A 63 1.63 7.55 -0.77
CA ARG A 63 1.95 7.80 0.64
C ARG A 63 1.78 6.54 1.51
N LEU A 64 0.71 5.78 1.30
CA LEU A 64 0.51 4.49 1.96
C LEU A 64 1.66 3.52 1.66
N ASP A 65 2.10 3.47 0.42
CA ASP A 65 3.22 2.62 -0.01
C ASP A 65 4.53 3.02 0.68
N GLU A 66 4.82 4.31 0.74
CA GLU A 66 6.02 4.84 1.40
C GLU A 66 6.02 4.60 2.91
N GLU A 67 4.91 4.86 3.59
CA GLU A 67 4.84 4.79 5.06
C GLU A 67 4.67 3.36 5.60
N VAL A 68 4.07 2.45 4.82
CA VAL A 68 3.72 1.10 5.31
C VAL A 68 4.52 0.00 4.63
N PHE A 69 4.67 0.05 3.31
CA PHE A 69 5.23 -1.07 2.55
C PHE A 69 6.71 -0.94 2.24
N ASN A 70 7.26 0.29 2.26
CA ASN A 70 8.69 0.54 2.08
C ASN A 70 9.46 0.63 3.41
N ASP A 71 8.84 0.26 4.53
CA ASP A 71 9.48 0.28 5.84
C ASP A 71 10.61 -0.75 5.92
N ALA A 72 11.78 -0.28 6.35
CA ALA A 72 12.98 -1.10 6.44
C ALA A 72 12.85 -2.19 7.52
N CYS A 73 13.49 -3.33 7.29
CA CYS A 73 13.67 -4.35 8.32
C CYS A 73 14.42 -3.79 9.52
N ARG A 74 13.93 -4.06 10.72
CA ARG A 74 14.63 -3.71 11.96
C ARG A 74 15.64 -4.79 12.31
N PRO A 75 16.82 -4.43 12.84
CA PRO A 75 17.78 -5.42 13.32
C PRO A 75 17.12 -6.39 14.30
N SER A 76 17.33 -7.69 14.09
CA SER A 76 16.82 -8.79 14.95
C SER A 76 15.29 -8.97 14.95
N GLU A 77 14.54 -8.26 14.13
CA GLU A 77 13.10 -8.46 13.99
C GLU A 77 12.82 -9.79 13.27
N SER A 78 11.92 -10.61 13.81
CA SER A 78 11.47 -11.80 13.11
C SER A 78 10.58 -11.44 11.91
N TRP A 79 10.48 -12.34 10.93
CA TRP A 79 9.56 -12.16 9.81
C TRP A 79 8.11 -11.94 10.28
N ALA A 80 7.67 -12.72 11.27
CA ALA A 80 6.33 -12.63 11.84
C ALA A 80 6.09 -11.28 12.54
N ASP A 81 7.03 -10.79 13.34
CA ASP A 81 6.92 -9.50 14.01
C ASP A 81 6.87 -8.35 13.01
N ARG A 82 7.67 -8.42 11.94
CA ARG A 82 7.64 -7.45 10.85
C ARG A 82 6.28 -7.39 10.16
N GLU A 83 5.69 -8.55 9.84
CA GLU A 83 4.39 -8.59 9.18
C GLU A 83 3.26 -8.10 10.11
N ARG A 84 3.29 -8.45 11.40
CA ARG A 84 2.36 -7.91 12.38
C ARG A 84 2.49 -6.37 12.51
N ARG A 85 3.71 -5.87 12.56
CA ARG A 85 3.99 -4.42 12.59
C ARG A 85 3.48 -3.72 11.33
N ARG A 86 3.63 -4.35 10.15
CA ARG A 86 3.10 -3.82 8.88
C ARG A 86 1.57 -3.69 8.90
N ILE A 87 0.88 -4.68 9.48
CA ILE A 87 -0.58 -4.60 9.67
C ILE A 87 -0.93 -3.44 10.60
N ALA A 88 -0.24 -3.31 11.72
CA ALA A 88 -0.45 -2.21 12.66
C ALA A 88 -0.25 -0.84 11.97
N SER A 89 0.82 -0.67 11.20
CA SER A 89 1.09 0.55 10.43
C SER A 89 0.01 0.82 9.38
N TYR A 90 -0.49 -0.23 8.70
CA TYR A 90 -1.58 -0.12 7.73
C TYR A 90 -2.88 0.35 8.38
N ILE A 91 -3.23 -0.18 9.55
CA ILE A 91 -4.40 0.23 10.31
C ILE A 91 -4.25 1.67 10.79
N ALA A 92 -3.12 2.00 11.42
CA ALA A 92 -2.83 3.35 11.91
C ALA A 92 -2.92 4.39 10.79
N PHE A 93 -2.30 4.14 9.64
CA PHE A 93 -2.38 5.02 8.47
C PHE A 93 -3.83 5.34 8.09
N HIS A 94 -4.70 4.33 8.02
CA HIS A 94 -6.09 4.55 7.61
C HIS A 94 -6.95 5.19 8.71
N TYR A 95 -6.62 4.96 9.99
CA TYR A 95 -7.32 5.57 11.11
C TYR A 95 -6.99 7.05 11.26
N ASP A 96 -5.74 7.41 10.99
CA ASP A 96 -5.22 8.76 11.14
C ASP A 96 -5.45 9.64 9.90
N HIS A 97 -5.76 9.02 8.75
CA HIS A 97 -5.90 9.76 7.49
C HIS A 97 -7.36 10.09 7.19
N PRO A 98 -7.79 11.38 7.29
CA PRO A 98 -9.19 11.77 7.11
C PRO A 98 -9.78 11.44 5.72
N PHE A 99 -8.94 11.23 4.72
CA PHE A 99 -9.34 10.87 3.36
C PHE A 99 -9.59 9.37 3.17
N ALA A 100 -9.07 8.52 4.08
CA ALA A 100 -9.18 7.07 3.95
C ALA A 100 -10.62 6.54 3.82
N PRO A 101 -11.61 7.00 4.62
CA PRO A 101 -13.00 6.53 4.47
C PRO A 101 -13.59 6.83 3.09
N LEU A 102 -13.19 7.93 2.45
CA LEU A 102 -13.64 8.27 1.10
C LEU A 102 -13.01 7.38 0.05
N VAL A 103 -11.69 7.13 0.14
CA VAL A 103 -10.97 6.28 -0.82
C VAL A 103 -11.50 4.86 -0.81
N ILE A 104 -11.61 4.26 0.38
CA ILE A 104 -12.07 2.86 0.49
C ILE A 104 -13.58 2.69 0.37
N GLY A 105 -14.36 3.78 0.51
CA GLY A 105 -15.82 3.82 0.45
C GLY A 105 -16.34 4.46 -0.84
N ALA A 106 -16.69 5.75 -0.78
CA ALA A 106 -17.41 6.44 -1.86
C ALA A 106 -16.62 6.51 -3.19
N LEU A 107 -15.30 6.73 -3.14
CA LEU A 107 -14.46 6.86 -4.34
C LEU A 107 -14.00 5.53 -4.91
N SER A 108 -14.03 4.43 -4.16
CA SER A 108 -13.53 3.13 -4.62
C SER A 108 -14.25 2.57 -5.86
N ARG A 109 -15.45 3.05 -6.15
CA ARG A 109 -16.26 2.64 -7.31
C ARG A 109 -16.33 3.70 -8.39
N ALA A 110 -15.68 4.85 -8.22
CA ALA A 110 -15.65 5.90 -9.20
C ALA A 110 -14.84 5.47 -10.42
N PRO A 111 -15.35 5.59 -11.66
CA PRO A 111 -14.66 5.12 -12.87
C PRO A 111 -13.22 5.67 -12.99
N GLU A 112 -13.02 6.92 -12.61
CA GLU A 112 -11.72 7.61 -12.64
C GLU A 112 -10.70 7.04 -11.66
N VAL A 113 -11.13 6.30 -10.63
CA VAL A 113 -10.30 5.74 -9.58
C VAL A 113 -9.97 4.26 -9.83
N LEU A 114 -10.79 3.56 -10.61
CA LEU A 114 -10.65 2.11 -10.83
C LEU A 114 -9.28 1.69 -11.34
N ASP A 115 -8.67 2.45 -12.24
CA ASP A 115 -7.35 2.11 -12.78
C ASP A 115 -6.25 2.33 -11.75
N VAL A 116 -6.35 3.36 -10.92
CA VAL A 116 -5.44 3.62 -9.80
C VAL A 116 -5.53 2.50 -8.76
N GLU A 117 -6.74 2.12 -8.38
CA GLU A 117 -7.02 1.01 -7.47
C GLU A 117 -6.47 -0.32 -7.99
N ARG A 118 -6.70 -0.60 -9.28
CA ARG A 118 -6.22 -1.82 -9.93
C ARG A 118 -4.69 -1.87 -9.95
N ALA A 119 -4.04 -0.77 -10.32
CA ALA A 119 -2.59 -0.69 -10.35
C ALA A 119 -1.98 -0.88 -8.94
N PHE A 120 -2.56 -0.25 -7.92
CA PHE A 120 -2.12 -0.42 -6.54
C PHE A 120 -2.30 -1.87 -6.06
N THR A 121 -3.49 -2.45 -6.26
CA THR A 121 -3.78 -3.84 -5.86
C THR A 121 -2.86 -4.84 -6.54
N HIS A 122 -2.61 -4.67 -7.85
CA HIS A 122 -1.68 -5.51 -8.60
C HIS A 122 -0.25 -5.43 -8.04
N LYS A 123 0.23 -4.22 -7.70
CA LYS A 123 1.53 -4.02 -7.06
C LYS A 123 1.63 -4.75 -5.72
N GLN A 124 0.60 -4.61 -4.86
CA GLN A 124 0.55 -5.27 -3.56
C GLN A 124 0.52 -6.79 -3.69
N LEU A 125 -0.29 -7.32 -4.62
CA LEU A 125 -0.37 -8.76 -4.89
C LEU A 125 0.98 -9.31 -5.36
N ALA A 126 1.62 -8.68 -6.32
CA ALA A 126 2.92 -9.11 -6.82
C ALA A 126 4.02 -9.01 -5.74
N GLY A 127 4.03 -7.96 -4.94
CA GLY A 127 4.97 -7.78 -3.84
C GLY A 127 4.80 -8.83 -2.74
N GLY A 128 3.55 -9.02 -2.30
CA GLY A 128 3.20 -10.02 -1.29
C GLY A 128 3.49 -11.45 -1.73
N THR A 129 3.20 -11.80 -2.98
CA THR A 129 3.52 -13.12 -3.55
C THR A 129 5.01 -13.41 -3.44
N ARG A 130 5.86 -12.49 -3.92
CA ARG A 130 7.33 -12.66 -3.82
C ARG A 130 7.82 -12.76 -2.37
N MET A 131 7.24 -11.99 -1.47
CA MET A 131 7.56 -12.04 -0.05
C MET A 131 7.20 -13.42 0.54
N LEU A 132 6.04 -13.96 0.22
CA LEU A 132 5.60 -15.27 0.73
C LEU A 132 6.41 -16.42 0.13
N GLU A 133 6.77 -16.36 -1.16
CA GLU A 133 7.71 -17.30 -1.79
C GLU A 133 9.08 -17.28 -1.10
N ALA A 134 9.58 -16.12 -0.70
CA ALA A 134 10.82 -16.01 0.05
C ALA A 134 10.68 -16.68 1.44
N ALA A 135 9.59 -16.42 2.16
CA ALA A 135 9.29 -17.04 3.44
C ALA A 135 9.18 -18.58 3.35
N GLN A 136 8.64 -19.11 2.25
CA GLN A 136 8.63 -20.57 1.97
C GLN A 136 10.04 -21.12 1.77
N ARG A 137 10.87 -20.46 0.95
CA ARG A 137 12.27 -20.87 0.76
C ARG A 137 13.07 -20.90 2.07
N ASP A 138 12.77 -19.96 2.97
CA ASP A 138 13.38 -19.90 4.31
C ASP A 138 12.77 -20.88 5.32
N GLY A 139 11.72 -21.62 4.92
CA GLY A 139 11.01 -22.60 5.75
C GLY A 139 10.21 -21.96 6.88
N LEU A 140 9.82 -20.70 6.74
CA LEU A 140 8.98 -19.96 7.69
C LEU A 140 7.50 -20.24 7.45
N VAL A 141 7.13 -20.51 6.20
CA VAL A 141 5.76 -20.82 5.76
C VAL A 141 5.79 -22.15 4.98
N PRO A 142 4.79 -23.04 5.14
CA PRO A 142 4.73 -24.30 4.40
C PRO A 142 4.71 -24.11 2.88
N ASP A 143 5.38 -24.98 2.15
CA ASP A 143 5.51 -24.95 0.69
C ASP A 143 4.24 -25.37 -0.07
N TYR A 144 3.30 -26.07 0.60
CA TYR A 144 2.01 -26.46 0.03
C TYR A 144 0.98 -25.32 -0.03
N ILE A 145 1.27 -24.17 0.56
CA ILE A 145 0.41 -22.98 0.48
C ILE A 145 0.69 -22.27 -0.84
N ASP A 146 -0.34 -22.01 -1.65
CA ASP A 146 -0.21 -21.19 -2.85
C ASP A 146 0.02 -19.72 -2.47
N PRO A 147 1.20 -19.12 -2.79
CA PRO A 147 1.52 -17.76 -2.37
C PRO A 147 0.60 -16.71 -2.98
N HIS A 148 0.28 -16.84 -4.26
CA HIS A 148 -0.51 -15.85 -4.99
C HIS A 148 -1.94 -15.79 -4.46
N LEU A 149 -2.60 -16.95 -4.37
CA LEU A 149 -3.97 -17.04 -3.88
C LEU A 149 -4.09 -16.64 -2.40
N THR A 150 -3.11 -17.06 -1.59
CA THR A 150 -3.07 -16.71 -0.16
C THR A 150 -2.94 -15.20 0.04
N ILE A 151 -2.03 -14.54 -0.69
CA ILE A 151 -1.90 -13.07 -0.61
C ILE A 151 -3.16 -12.37 -1.11
N ALA A 152 -3.81 -12.87 -2.16
CA ALA A 152 -5.08 -12.30 -2.64
C ALA A 152 -6.18 -12.37 -1.55
N LEU A 153 -6.32 -13.50 -0.88
CA LEU A 153 -7.26 -13.69 0.24
C LEU A 153 -6.92 -12.77 1.42
N MET A 154 -5.63 -12.63 1.75
CA MET A 154 -5.16 -11.76 2.83
C MET A 154 -5.46 -10.29 2.53
N ILE A 155 -5.10 -9.80 1.34
CA ILE A 155 -5.39 -8.41 0.92
C ILE A 155 -6.88 -8.13 0.98
N GLY A 156 -7.71 -9.04 0.44
CA GLY A 156 -9.17 -8.91 0.47
C GLY A 156 -9.72 -8.91 1.88
N GLY A 157 -9.28 -9.83 2.72
CA GLY A 157 -9.71 -9.96 4.12
C GLY A 157 -9.34 -8.74 4.97
N ILE A 158 -8.08 -8.28 4.89
CA ILE A 158 -7.60 -7.09 5.61
C ILE A 158 -8.38 -5.86 5.18
N ARG A 159 -8.53 -5.67 3.86
CA ARG A 159 -9.30 -4.54 3.31
C ARG A 159 -10.74 -4.56 3.82
N GLN A 160 -11.41 -5.70 3.78
CA GLN A 160 -12.80 -5.81 4.22
C GLN A 160 -12.94 -5.60 5.73
N ALA A 161 -12.03 -6.13 6.55
CA ALA A 161 -12.00 -5.88 7.99
C ALA A 161 -11.81 -4.39 8.31
N LEU A 162 -10.90 -3.72 7.59
CA LEU A 162 -10.67 -2.29 7.75
C LEU A 162 -11.90 -1.46 7.33
N ILE A 163 -12.56 -1.78 6.22
CA ILE A 163 -13.80 -1.12 5.79
C ILE A 163 -14.87 -1.26 6.89
N ALA A 164 -15.08 -2.45 7.40
CA ALA A 164 -16.04 -2.69 8.47
C ALA A 164 -15.71 -1.87 9.74
N ALA A 165 -14.43 -1.79 10.10
CA ALA A 165 -13.97 -1.03 11.25
C ALA A 165 -14.17 0.49 11.08
N LEU A 166 -13.84 1.04 9.91
CA LEU A 166 -13.96 2.47 9.62
C LEU A 166 -15.41 2.94 9.45
N MET A 167 -16.31 2.04 9.04
CA MET A 167 -17.74 2.33 8.89
C MET A 167 -18.55 2.04 10.15
N SER A 168 -17.94 1.48 11.19
CA SER A 168 -18.59 1.22 12.48
C SER A 168 -18.86 2.51 13.23
N GLU A 169 -20.03 2.63 13.88
CA GLU A 169 -20.34 3.74 14.78
C GLU A 169 -19.30 3.89 15.91
N ARG A 170 -18.83 2.75 16.42
CA ARG A 170 -17.74 2.69 17.39
C ARG A 170 -16.58 1.94 16.76
N ARG A 171 -15.58 2.66 16.30
CA ARG A 171 -14.37 2.07 15.75
C ARG A 171 -13.68 1.18 16.78
N PRO A 172 -13.28 -0.05 16.41
CA PRO A 172 -12.43 -0.87 17.26
C PRO A 172 -11.13 -0.16 17.61
N ASP A 173 -10.57 -0.49 18.76
CA ASP A 173 -9.22 -0.09 19.10
C ASP A 173 -8.22 -0.60 18.05
N PRO A 174 -7.25 0.22 17.58
CA PRO A 174 -6.31 -0.17 16.53
C PRO A 174 -5.48 -1.41 16.87
N GLU A 175 -5.08 -1.55 18.15
CA GLU A 175 -4.29 -2.71 18.58
C GLU A 175 -5.13 -3.98 18.58
N LYS A 176 -6.37 -3.90 19.08
CA LYS A 176 -7.32 -5.02 19.02
C LYS A 176 -7.60 -5.45 17.56
N LEU A 177 -7.81 -4.50 16.65
CA LEU A 177 -8.02 -4.81 15.23
C LEU A 177 -6.76 -5.46 14.61
N THR A 178 -5.58 -4.99 15.01
CA THR A 178 -4.30 -5.57 14.60
C THR A 178 -4.20 -7.03 15.05
N ASP A 179 -4.54 -7.32 16.31
CA ASP A 179 -4.47 -8.67 16.86
C ASP A 179 -5.43 -9.64 16.17
N GLU A 180 -6.66 -9.22 15.92
CA GLU A 180 -7.66 -10.03 15.21
C GLU A 180 -7.21 -10.35 13.76
N ILE A 181 -6.73 -9.34 13.04
CA ILE A 181 -6.21 -9.53 11.68
C ILE A 181 -4.96 -10.42 11.71
N TRP A 182 -4.06 -10.21 12.66
CA TRP A 182 -2.85 -11.03 12.78
C TRP A 182 -3.15 -12.48 13.14
N ALA A 183 -4.12 -12.73 14.04
CA ALA A 183 -4.57 -14.07 14.38
C ALA A 183 -5.12 -14.82 13.14
N PHE A 184 -5.92 -14.14 12.32
CA PHE A 184 -6.39 -14.68 11.06
C PHE A 184 -5.24 -15.00 10.09
N MET A 185 -4.33 -14.05 9.86
CA MET A 185 -3.21 -14.21 8.93
C MET A 185 -2.23 -15.29 9.37
N SER A 186 -1.81 -15.26 10.64
CA SER A 186 -0.89 -16.27 11.18
C SER A 186 -1.47 -17.68 11.13
N GLY A 187 -2.78 -17.82 11.36
CA GLY A 187 -3.51 -19.07 11.18
C GLY A 187 -3.54 -19.55 9.73
N ALA A 188 -3.83 -18.66 8.77
CA ALA A 188 -3.82 -18.97 7.34
C ALA A 188 -2.43 -19.42 6.86
N LEU A 189 -1.37 -18.79 7.37
CA LEU A 189 0.02 -19.10 7.05
C LEU A 189 0.59 -20.27 7.85
N ARG A 190 -0.20 -20.88 8.75
CA ARG A 190 0.24 -21.98 9.63
C ARG A 190 1.49 -21.64 10.45
N LEU A 191 1.61 -20.40 10.87
CA LEU A 191 2.70 -19.98 11.74
C LEU A 191 2.49 -20.60 13.12
N THR A 192 3.41 -21.45 13.55
CA THR A 192 3.40 -22.00 14.92
C THR A 192 3.97 -20.96 15.88
N ALA A 193 3.27 -20.72 16.99
CA ALA A 193 3.81 -19.91 18.07
C ALA A 193 5.13 -20.55 18.55
N GLY A 194 6.28 -19.97 18.17
CA GLY A 194 7.59 -20.46 18.61
C GLY A 194 8.57 -20.93 17.54
N ALA A 195 8.20 -21.02 16.25
CA ALA A 195 9.10 -21.53 15.20
C ALA A 195 10.36 -20.66 14.94
N GLY A 196 10.40 -19.44 15.46
CA GLY A 196 11.56 -18.53 15.31
C GLY A 196 12.73 -18.80 16.28
N ILE A 197 12.52 -19.52 17.37
CA ILE A 197 13.54 -19.67 18.44
C ILE A 197 14.24 -21.02 18.41
N GLU A 198 13.60 -22.10 17.98
CA GLU A 198 14.19 -23.44 18.06
C GLU A 198 15.17 -23.78 16.92
N LYS A 199 15.00 -23.24 15.70
CA LYS A 199 15.94 -23.57 14.61
C LYS A 199 17.34 -22.96 14.76
N LYS A 200 17.53 -21.96 15.62
CA LYS A 200 18.87 -21.46 15.94
C LYS A 200 19.64 -22.38 16.88
N ARG A 201 18.96 -23.15 17.72
CA ARG A 201 19.62 -24.09 18.67
C ARG A 201 20.05 -25.41 18.04
N SER A 202 19.33 -25.96 17.08
CA SER A 202 19.66 -27.24 16.44
C SER A 202 20.79 -27.15 15.40
N ARG A 203 21.06 -25.96 14.84
CA ARG A 203 22.20 -25.74 13.93
C ARG A 203 23.54 -25.48 14.66
N GLN A 204 23.53 -25.13 15.94
CA GLN A 204 24.76 -24.93 16.73
C GLN A 204 25.35 -26.22 17.32
N GLY A 205 24.62 -27.35 17.23
CA GLY A 205 25.06 -28.64 17.80
C GLY A 205 25.83 -29.55 16.85
N ARG A 206 26.09 -29.19 15.61
CA ARG A 206 26.77 -30.05 14.64
C ARG A 206 27.61 -29.25 13.63
N LEU A 207 28.70 -28.63 14.11
CA LEU A 207 29.82 -28.21 13.24
C LEU A 207 31.09 -28.05 14.08
N THR A 208 31.82 -29.15 14.19
CA THR A 208 33.27 -29.12 14.42
C THR A 208 33.94 -28.58 13.16
N LEU A 209 34.68 -27.49 13.32
CA LEU A 209 35.86 -27.07 12.56
C LEU A 209 35.78 -27.04 11.02
N ARG A 210 35.38 -25.90 10.46
CA ARG A 210 36.13 -25.32 9.33
C ARG A 210 35.99 -23.81 9.33
N ASN A 211 37.10 -23.14 9.46
CA ASN A 211 37.37 -21.72 9.40
C ASN A 211 36.81 -21.11 8.11
N ARG A 212 35.77 -20.28 8.19
CA ARG A 212 35.44 -19.25 7.18
C ARG A 212 34.71 -18.11 7.87
N GLN A 213 35.25 -16.91 7.66
CA GLN A 213 34.71 -15.65 8.18
C GLN A 213 33.23 -15.46 7.81
N PRO A 214 32.41 -14.86 8.66
CA PRO A 214 31.02 -14.56 8.36
C PRO A 214 30.91 -13.35 7.43
N ASN A 215 30.36 -13.57 6.24
CA ASN A 215 29.80 -12.49 5.44
C ASN A 215 28.50 -12.04 6.12
N THR A 216 28.53 -10.89 6.78
CA THR A 216 27.38 -10.22 7.36
C THR A 216 26.72 -9.34 6.31
N GLU A 217 25.93 -9.92 5.44
CA GLU A 217 24.94 -9.21 4.66
C GLU A 217 23.75 -10.14 4.45
N GLY A 218 22.82 -10.09 5.43
CA GLY A 218 21.49 -10.67 5.28
C GLY A 218 20.69 -9.82 4.32
N ASP A 219 20.53 -10.30 3.10
CA ASP A 219 19.80 -9.68 2.01
C ASP A 219 18.32 -9.45 2.38
N CYS A 220 17.99 -8.25 2.83
CA CYS A 220 16.64 -7.76 2.94
C CYS A 220 16.22 -7.33 1.53
N LEU A 221 15.82 -8.32 0.69
CA LEU A 221 15.45 -8.11 -0.71
C LEU A 221 14.13 -7.33 -0.84
N VAL A 222 14.17 -6.04 -0.58
CA VAL A 222 13.30 -5.06 -1.23
C VAL A 222 14.18 -3.90 -1.67
N ARG A 223 14.78 -4.01 -2.84
CA ARG A 223 15.32 -2.82 -3.51
C ARG A 223 14.15 -1.97 -3.96
N PRO A 224 14.14 -0.65 -3.67
CA PRO A 224 13.15 0.24 -4.25
C PRO A 224 13.36 0.22 -5.77
N SER A 225 12.39 -0.32 -6.50
CA SER A 225 12.36 -0.16 -7.96
C SER A 225 12.19 1.33 -8.24
N ARG A 226 13.24 1.94 -8.81
CA ARG A 226 13.14 3.27 -9.42
C ARG A 226 12.00 3.20 -10.43
N LEU A 227 10.94 3.94 -10.16
CA LEU A 227 9.82 4.14 -11.07
C LEU A 227 10.36 4.79 -12.36
N SER A 228 10.55 3.96 -13.40
CA SER A 228 10.57 4.46 -14.76
C SER A 228 9.16 4.99 -15.04
N ARG A 229 9.07 6.28 -15.33
CA ARG A 229 7.83 6.95 -15.72
C ARG A 229 7.23 6.18 -16.91
N PRO A 230 5.97 5.73 -16.87
CA PRO A 230 5.31 5.26 -18.07
C PRO A 230 5.13 6.47 -19.00
N ALA A 231 5.69 6.38 -20.20
CA ALA A 231 5.41 7.30 -21.29
C ALA A 231 3.94 7.13 -21.67
N ILE A 232 3.15 8.18 -21.48
CA ILE A 232 1.78 8.25 -21.98
C ILE A 232 1.88 8.35 -23.51
N VAL A 233 1.62 7.24 -24.19
CA VAL A 233 1.41 7.22 -25.65
C VAL A 233 0.02 7.77 -25.91
N LEU A 234 -0.05 9.05 -26.30
CA LEU A 234 -1.25 9.66 -26.85
C LEU A 234 -1.55 9.04 -28.23
N HIS A 235 -2.47 8.10 -28.29
CA HIS A 235 -3.08 7.70 -29.55
C HIS A 235 -3.92 8.84 -30.11
N LYS A 236 -3.40 9.51 -31.11
CA LYS A 236 -4.18 10.40 -31.99
C LYS A 236 -5.18 9.53 -32.77
N GLY A 237 -6.46 9.64 -32.40
CA GLY A 237 -7.55 9.04 -33.16
C GLY A 237 -7.59 9.62 -34.58
N ARG A 238 -7.45 8.75 -35.59
CA ARG A 238 -7.82 9.06 -36.98
C ARG A 238 -9.34 8.99 -37.11
N SER A 239 -9.93 10.11 -37.45
CA SER A 239 -11.31 10.16 -37.94
C SER A 239 -11.39 9.36 -39.23
N ALA A 240 -12.21 8.30 -39.25
CA ALA A 240 -12.64 7.66 -40.47
C ALA A 240 -13.95 8.36 -40.92
N GLN A 241 -13.91 9.03 -42.06
CA GLN A 241 -15.09 9.40 -42.82
C GLN A 241 -15.65 8.12 -43.44
N ILE A 242 -16.94 7.92 -43.29
CA ILE A 242 -17.72 6.94 -44.04
C ILE A 242 -18.70 7.75 -44.88
N GLU A 243 -18.61 7.53 -46.18
CA GLU A 243 -19.65 7.89 -47.16
C GLU A 243 -20.93 7.08 -46.94
#